data_b21992d2ae79cee351f6aadbe60253ee
#
_entry.id   b21992d2ae79cee351f6aadbe60253ee
#
_cell.length_a   1.000
_cell.length_b   1.000
_cell.length_c   1.000
_cell.angle_alpha   90.00
_cell.angle_beta   90.00
_cell.angle_gamma   90.00
#
_symmetry.space_group_name_H-M   'P 1'
#
loop_
_entity.id
_entity.type
_entity.pdbx_description
1 polymer ?
#
loop_
_entity_poly.entity_id
_entity_poly.type
_entity_poly.pdbx_seq_one_letter_code
_entity_poly.pdbx_strand_id
1 'polypeptide(L)'
;LSEKDKAEINAGVQHILSEIGFEQLPKFLESFIDNKTIIKKNNRFCFGLGLIDQCLKSFNNKILLHQQNKESYLELSKGNVYFGTGGAAPLILDYERKVYRPSLGKDLLNAARVVDGLDNLSFFSRPLVLTDISDPHLMDIYTAVISLSATNKHVMTSVANYKTVKSLAEVCYLIAGGEDAFRRSPFLSLNINFIIPPLRLDAEACEVMRESVKYGIPVMANVFGQRGASSPVSIVGSVCQT
;
A
#
# COMPACT_ATOMS: atom_id res chain seq x y z
N LEU A 1 0.34 6.50 -24.16
CA LEU A 1 -0.36 5.28 -24.58
C LEU A 1 -1.52 5.68 -25.51
N SER A 2 -1.60 5.03 -26.69
CA SER A 2 -2.76 5.19 -27.58
C SER A 2 -4.00 4.52 -26.98
N GLU A 3 -5.20 4.85 -27.50
CA GLU A 3 -6.42 4.18 -27.08
C GLU A 3 -6.39 2.67 -27.40
N LYS A 4 -5.68 2.29 -28.48
CA LYS A 4 -5.43 0.88 -28.82
C LYS A 4 -4.61 0.18 -27.73
N ASP A 5 -3.50 0.80 -27.29
CA ASP A 5 -2.65 0.22 -26.23
C ASP A 5 -3.42 0.03 -24.92
N LYS A 6 -4.26 1.01 -24.56
CA LYS A 6 -5.13 0.93 -23.38
C LYS A 6 -6.14 -0.22 -23.49
N ALA A 7 -6.74 -0.39 -24.67
CA ALA A 7 -7.68 -1.48 -24.92
C ALA A 7 -6.99 -2.85 -24.83
N GLU A 8 -5.80 -3.00 -25.38
CA GLU A 8 -5.01 -4.24 -25.30
C GLU A 8 -4.61 -4.57 -23.87
N ILE A 9 -4.17 -3.57 -23.07
CA ILE A 9 -3.85 -3.75 -21.64
C ILE A 9 -5.11 -4.19 -20.89
N ASN A 10 -6.23 -3.50 -21.08
CA ASN A 10 -7.48 -3.84 -20.40
C ASN A 10 -7.97 -5.26 -20.74
N ALA A 11 -7.91 -5.64 -22.00
CA ALA A 11 -8.26 -7.00 -22.42
C ALA A 11 -7.30 -8.05 -21.81
N GLY A 12 -6.01 -7.75 -21.74
CA GLY A 12 -5.00 -8.61 -21.11
C GLY A 12 -5.26 -8.79 -19.61
N VAL A 13 -5.56 -7.71 -18.89
CA VAL A 13 -5.91 -7.76 -17.46
C VAL A 13 -7.18 -8.58 -17.24
N GLN A 14 -8.23 -8.34 -18.01
CA GLN A 14 -9.47 -9.12 -17.91
C GLN A 14 -9.22 -10.60 -18.18
N HIS A 15 -8.42 -10.94 -19.19
CA HIS A 15 -8.06 -12.33 -19.48
C HIS A 15 -7.28 -12.98 -18.32
N ILE A 16 -6.30 -12.26 -17.72
CA ILE A 16 -5.56 -12.76 -16.56
C ILE A 16 -6.52 -13.04 -15.41
N LEU A 17 -7.39 -12.10 -15.08
CA LEU A 17 -8.31 -12.24 -13.95
C LEU A 17 -9.38 -13.32 -14.16
N SER A 18 -9.92 -13.46 -15.38
CA SER A 18 -11.06 -14.36 -15.66
C SER A 18 -10.67 -15.75 -16.15
N GLU A 19 -9.50 -15.91 -16.81
CA GLU A 19 -9.11 -17.18 -17.44
C GLU A 19 -7.83 -17.79 -16.84
N ILE A 20 -6.84 -16.99 -16.48
CA ILE A 20 -5.59 -17.48 -15.88
C ILE A 20 -5.76 -17.60 -14.37
N GLY A 21 -6.23 -16.55 -13.69
CA GLY A 21 -6.50 -16.52 -12.26
C GLY A 21 -5.24 -16.58 -11.38
N PHE A 22 -5.45 -16.68 -10.09
CA PHE A 22 -4.43 -16.71 -9.04
C PHE A 22 -4.22 -18.14 -8.52
N GLU A 23 -2.98 -18.46 -8.14
CA GLU A 23 -2.62 -19.77 -7.60
C GLU A 23 -3.20 -19.99 -6.20
N GLN A 24 -3.26 -18.93 -5.39
CA GLN A 24 -3.68 -19.01 -4.00
C GLN A 24 -4.75 -17.94 -3.71
N LEU A 25 -5.71 -18.30 -2.86
CA LEU A 25 -6.77 -17.41 -2.38
C LEU A 25 -6.71 -17.28 -0.86
N PRO A 26 -6.83 -16.07 -0.29
CA PRO A 26 -6.98 -15.89 1.15
C PRO A 26 -8.23 -16.60 1.68
N LYS A 27 -8.16 -17.19 2.87
CA LYS A 27 -9.26 -17.98 3.46
C LYS A 27 -10.59 -17.24 3.53
N PHE A 28 -10.58 -15.95 3.83
CA PHE A 28 -11.81 -15.17 3.92
C PHE A 28 -12.53 -15.00 2.59
N LEU A 29 -11.86 -15.23 1.45
CA LEU A 29 -12.47 -15.22 0.11
C LEU A 29 -13.00 -16.59 -0.32
N GLU A 30 -12.69 -17.67 0.40
CA GLU A 30 -13.14 -19.02 0.04
C GLU A 30 -14.68 -19.15 0.06
N SER A 31 -15.37 -18.38 0.92
CA SER A 31 -16.83 -18.35 0.97
C SER A 31 -17.49 -17.76 -0.28
N PHE A 32 -16.72 -17.06 -1.12
CA PHE A 32 -17.20 -16.48 -2.38
C PHE A 32 -16.91 -17.38 -3.60
N ILE A 33 -16.38 -18.59 -3.37
CA ILE A 33 -16.14 -19.54 -4.46
C ILE A 33 -17.49 -20.09 -4.92
N ASP A 34 -17.87 -19.72 -6.14
CA ASP A 34 -19.08 -20.15 -6.82
C ASP A 34 -18.85 -20.18 -8.34
N ASN A 35 -19.92 -20.30 -9.13
CA ASN A 35 -19.82 -20.31 -10.59
C ASN A 35 -19.89 -18.92 -11.25
N LYS A 36 -19.93 -17.82 -10.46
CA LYS A 36 -20.12 -16.45 -10.96
C LYS A 36 -19.13 -15.44 -10.40
N THR A 37 -18.76 -15.58 -9.13
CA THR A 37 -17.95 -14.61 -8.40
C THR A 37 -16.47 -15.00 -8.41
N ILE A 38 -16.13 -16.10 -7.77
CA ILE A 38 -14.79 -16.70 -7.80
C ILE A 38 -14.91 -18.12 -8.29
N ILE A 39 -14.31 -18.41 -9.42
CA ILE A 39 -14.44 -19.68 -10.14
C ILE A 39 -13.10 -20.43 -10.04
N LYS A 40 -13.14 -21.69 -9.59
CA LYS A 40 -11.94 -22.52 -9.57
C LYS A 40 -11.79 -23.23 -10.92
N LYS A 41 -10.73 -22.87 -11.67
CA LYS A 41 -10.35 -23.47 -12.95
C LYS A 41 -8.92 -23.99 -12.88
N ASN A 42 -8.65 -25.24 -13.29
CA ASN A 42 -7.30 -25.80 -13.39
C ASN A 42 -6.42 -25.53 -12.15
N ASN A 43 -7.01 -25.71 -10.97
CA ASN A 43 -6.37 -25.44 -9.67
C ASN A 43 -5.97 -23.96 -9.41
N ARG A 44 -6.55 -23.03 -10.17
CA ARG A 44 -6.40 -21.58 -9.99
C ARG A 44 -7.76 -20.94 -9.75
N PHE A 45 -7.74 -19.74 -9.18
CA PHE A 45 -8.95 -18.99 -8.81
C PHE A 45 -9.10 -17.80 -9.76
N CYS A 46 -10.15 -17.84 -10.56
CA CYS A 46 -10.49 -16.79 -11.52
C CYS A 46 -11.65 -15.94 -11.00
N PHE A 47 -11.66 -14.67 -11.36
CA PHE A 47 -12.75 -13.76 -11.01
C PHE A 47 -13.73 -13.60 -12.16
N GLY A 48 -15.03 -13.71 -11.85
CA GLY A 48 -16.08 -13.53 -12.86
C GLY A 48 -16.09 -12.11 -13.43
N LEU A 49 -16.31 -11.98 -14.75
CA LEU A 49 -16.33 -10.66 -15.42
C LEU A 49 -17.34 -9.70 -14.79
N GLY A 50 -18.50 -10.21 -14.34
CA GLY A 50 -19.50 -9.38 -13.65
C GLY A 50 -18.99 -8.76 -12.35
N LEU A 51 -18.16 -9.49 -11.58
CA LEU A 51 -17.50 -8.97 -10.38
C LEU A 51 -16.46 -7.92 -10.75
N ILE A 52 -15.63 -8.18 -11.76
CA ILE A 52 -14.62 -7.22 -12.24
C ILE A 52 -15.29 -5.91 -12.66
N ASP A 53 -16.34 -5.97 -13.46
CA ASP A 53 -17.10 -4.80 -13.91
C ASP A 53 -17.73 -4.02 -12.74
N GLN A 54 -18.27 -4.73 -11.75
CA GLN A 54 -18.83 -4.10 -10.55
C GLN A 54 -17.75 -3.37 -9.76
N CYS A 55 -16.58 -3.98 -9.55
CA CYS A 55 -15.45 -3.35 -8.87
C CYS A 55 -14.98 -2.09 -9.61
N LEU A 56 -14.83 -2.16 -10.94
CA LEU A 56 -14.43 -1.00 -11.74
C LEU A 56 -15.43 0.15 -11.68
N LYS A 57 -16.73 -0.15 -11.66
CA LYS A 57 -17.79 0.88 -11.53
C LYS A 57 -17.83 1.52 -10.14
N SER A 58 -17.43 0.79 -9.10
CA SER A 58 -17.37 1.30 -7.73
C SER A 58 -16.12 2.11 -7.43
N PHE A 59 -15.13 2.11 -8.33
CA PHE A 59 -13.87 2.81 -8.13
C PHE A 59 -14.06 4.32 -8.09
N ASN A 60 -13.56 4.94 -7.02
CA ASN A 60 -13.57 6.39 -6.89
C ASN A 60 -12.35 7.00 -7.58
N ASN A 61 -12.57 7.80 -8.62
CA ASN A 61 -11.50 8.46 -9.37
C ASN A 61 -10.84 9.63 -8.62
N LYS A 62 -11.38 10.02 -7.47
CA LYS A 62 -10.85 11.10 -6.63
C LYS A 62 -10.46 10.55 -5.28
N ILE A 63 -9.17 10.50 -5.02
CA ILE A 63 -8.61 10.03 -3.75
C ILE A 63 -7.96 11.23 -3.06
N LEU A 64 -8.29 11.45 -1.79
CA LEU A 64 -7.72 12.50 -0.96
C LEU A 64 -6.81 11.89 0.10
N LEU A 65 -5.54 12.27 0.09
CA LEU A 65 -4.59 11.95 1.14
C LEU A 65 -4.51 13.13 2.09
N HIS A 66 -5.22 13.04 3.21
CA HIS A 66 -5.29 14.11 4.20
C HIS A 66 -3.98 14.24 4.98
N GLN A 67 -3.69 15.44 5.46
CA GLN A 67 -2.62 15.76 6.39
C GLN A 67 -3.18 15.86 7.81
N GLN A 68 -2.30 15.84 8.83
CA GLN A 68 -2.75 15.90 10.23
C GLN A 68 -3.46 17.21 10.59
N ASN A 69 -3.14 18.31 9.91
CA ASN A 69 -3.78 19.63 10.12
C ASN A 69 -5.25 19.71 9.65
N LYS A 70 -5.84 18.61 9.16
CA LYS A 70 -7.24 18.43 8.70
C LYS A 70 -7.72 19.34 7.56
N GLU A 71 -7.06 20.47 7.31
CA GLU A 71 -7.43 21.44 6.27
C GLU A 71 -6.72 21.17 4.95
N SER A 72 -5.58 20.48 5.01
CA SER A 72 -4.74 20.18 3.85
C SER A 72 -4.87 18.73 3.42
N TYR A 73 -4.88 18.51 2.12
CA TYR A 73 -4.88 17.20 1.48
C TYR A 73 -4.17 17.21 0.13
N LEU A 74 -3.75 16.06 -0.31
CA LEU A 74 -3.27 15.81 -1.68
C LEU A 74 -4.39 15.14 -2.45
N GLU A 75 -4.80 15.76 -3.54
CA GLU A 75 -5.81 15.17 -4.42
C GLU A 75 -5.13 14.33 -5.50
N LEU A 76 -5.24 13.02 -5.37
CA LEU A 76 -4.78 12.07 -6.40
C LEU A 76 -5.83 12.00 -7.50
N SER A 77 -5.70 12.86 -8.47
CA SER A 77 -6.56 12.94 -9.64
C SER A 77 -5.73 13.12 -10.91
N LYS A 78 -6.38 13.03 -12.07
CA LYS A 78 -5.71 13.12 -13.37
C LYS A 78 -4.95 14.45 -13.49
N GLY A 79 -3.64 14.37 -13.72
CA GLY A 79 -2.75 15.52 -13.95
C GLY A 79 -1.98 16.00 -12.72
N ASN A 80 -2.36 15.57 -11.51
CA ASN A 80 -1.59 15.93 -10.31
C ASN A 80 -0.42 14.96 -10.10
N VAL A 81 0.74 15.51 -9.78
CA VAL A 81 1.95 14.75 -9.47
C VAL A 81 2.52 15.23 -8.13
N TYR A 82 2.75 14.31 -7.23
CA TYR A 82 3.30 14.58 -5.91
C TYR A 82 4.56 13.75 -5.67
N PHE A 83 5.53 14.35 -5.01
CA PHE A 83 6.77 13.69 -4.62
C PHE A 83 6.76 13.41 -3.12
N GLY A 84 7.34 12.29 -2.73
CA GLY A 84 7.53 11.91 -1.34
C GLY A 84 8.75 11.03 -1.17
N THR A 85 9.00 10.62 0.07
CA THR A 85 10.03 9.63 0.36
C THR A 85 9.54 8.22 0.05
N GLY A 86 10.44 7.26 0.02
CA GLY A 86 10.12 5.85 -0.19
C GLY A 86 11.30 4.95 0.15
N GLY A 87 11.06 3.68 0.14
CA GLY A 87 12.04 2.67 0.50
C GLY A 87 11.71 2.00 1.83
N ALA A 88 12.66 1.39 2.44
CA ALA A 88 12.71 0.84 3.80
C ALA A 88 14.14 0.34 4.03
N ALA A 89 15.10 1.26 4.01
CA ALA A 89 16.50 0.93 4.13
C ALA A 89 16.84 0.51 5.58
N PRO A 90 17.48 -0.65 5.77
CA PRO A 90 17.94 -1.07 7.09
C PRO A 90 19.26 -0.40 7.51
N LEU A 91 19.91 0.29 6.59
CA LEU A 91 21.17 0.98 6.81
C LEU A 91 21.07 2.46 6.47
N ILE A 92 21.80 3.28 7.19
CA ILE A 92 21.97 4.71 6.94
C ILE A 92 23.47 5.08 6.93
N LEU A 93 23.85 6.01 6.06
CA LEU A 93 25.18 6.57 6.09
C LEU A 93 25.31 7.53 7.28
N ASP A 94 26.16 7.19 8.24
CA ASP A 94 26.58 8.10 9.29
C ASP A 94 27.50 9.16 8.68
N TYR A 95 27.00 10.39 8.60
CA TYR A 95 27.71 11.46 7.89
C TYR A 95 29.04 11.86 8.57
N GLU A 96 29.08 11.82 9.89
CA GLU A 96 30.29 12.20 10.67
C GLU A 96 31.37 11.12 10.57
N ARG A 97 30.94 9.86 10.74
CA ARG A 97 31.87 8.70 10.73
C ARG A 97 32.20 8.20 9.34
N LYS A 98 31.43 8.61 8.30
CA LYS A 98 31.56 8.16 6.91
C LYS A 98 31.43 6.64 6.73
N VAL A 99 30.63 5.99 7.58
CA VAL A 99 30.36 4.55 7.53
C VAL A 99 28.86 4.28 7.48
N TYR A 100 28.47 3.17 6.85
CA TYR A 100 27.10 2.69 6.94
C TYR A 100 26.89 1.98 8.27
N ARG A 101 25.78 2.28 8.92
CA ARG A 101 25.34 1.63 10.16
C ARG A 101 23.85 1.29 10.10
N PRO A 102 23.38 0.39 10.97
CA PRO A 102 21.94 0.15 11.14
C PRO A 102 21.17 1.43 11.41
N SER A 103 20.01 1.57 10.79
CA SER A 103 19.11 2.72 10.99
C SER A 103 18.29 2.54 12.26
N LEU A 104 18.10 3.62 13.00
CA LEU A 104 17.45 3.65 14.31
C LEU A 104 16.19 4.52 14.27
N GLY A 105 15.32 4.42 15.28
CA GLY A 105 14.15 5.28 15.42
C GLY A 105 14.48 6.78 15.39
N LYS A 106 15.62 7.18 15.96
CA LYS A 106 16.12 8.58 15.88
C LYS A 106 16.38 9.02 14.44
N ASP A 107 16.88 8.14 13.60
CA ASP A 107 17.16 8.48 12.20
C ASP A 107 15.86 8.68 11.43
N LEU A 108 14.85 7.85 11.69
CA LEU A 108 13.51 8.01 11.12
C LEU A 108 12.86 9.32 11.55
N LEU A 109 12.96 9.68 12.85
CA LEU A 109 12.48 10.95 13.39
C LEU A 109 13.11 12.14 12.66
N ASN A 110 14.43 12.13 12.49
CA ASN A 110 15.16 13.17 11.81
C ASN A 110 14.80 13.26 10.32
N ALA A 111 14.66 12.12 9.65
CA ALA A 111 14.21 12.08 8.25
C ALA A 111 12.82 12.69 8.09
N ALA A 112 11.89 12.38 8.98
CA ALA A 112 10.53 12.93 8.92
C ALA A 112 10.53 14.45 9.14
N ARG A 113 11.32 14.96 10.09
CA ARG A 113 11.49 16.42 10.31
C ARG A 113 12.08 17.14 9.10
N VAL A 114 13.08 16.55 8.45
CA VAL A 114 13.66 17.12 7.24
C VAL A 114 12.60 17.21 6.13
N VAL A 115 11.83 16.14 5.95
CA VAL A 115 10.77 16.11 4.93
C VAL A 115 9.66 17.09 5.27
N ASP A 116 9.30 17.27 6.54
CA ASP A 116 8.29 18.24 6.95
C ASP A 116 8.65 19.66 6.52
N GLY A 117 9.93 20.03 6.63
CA GLY A 117 10.44 21.34 6.22
C GLY A 117 10.71 21.52 4.71
N LEU A 118 10.45 20.52 3.87
CA LEU A 118 10.71 20.57 2.43
C LEU A 118 9.40 20.70 1.64
N ASP A 119 9.11 21.88 1.08
CA ASP A 119 7.84 22.18 0.38
C ASP A 119 7.59 21.26 -0.83
N ASN A 120 8.65 20.83 -1.53
CA ASN A 120 8.55 19.97 -2.70
C ASN A 120 8.33 18.48 -2.38
N LEU A 121 8.38 18.07 -1.11
CA LEU A 121 8.00 16.75 -0.66
C LEU A 121 6.61 16.80 -0.04
N SER A 122 5.64 16.18 -0.67
CA SER A 122 4.22 16.32 -0.33
C SER A 122 3.74 15.31 0.71
N PHE A 123 4.41 14.17 0.84
CA PHE A 123 4.06 13.10 1.79
C PHE A 123 5.32 12.41 2.32
N PHE A 124 5.19 11.75 3.45
CA PHE A 124 6.25 10.97 4.08
C PHE A 124 5.94 9.49 3.99
N SER A 125 6.59 8.78 3.08
CA SER A 125 6.60 7.31 3.07
C SER A 125 7.84 6.82 3.79
N ARG A 126 7.69 5.92 4.75
CA ARG A 126 8.76 5.40 5.61
C ARG A 126 10.04 5.04 4.84
N PRO A 127 11.15 5.79 4.96
CA PRO A 127 12.38 5.51 4.22
C PRO A 127 13.34 4.56 4.93
N LEU A 128 13.16 4.34 6.24
CA LEU A 128 14.08 3.59 7.09
C LEU A 128 13.35 2.51 7.91
N VAL A 129 14.08 1.45 8.25
CA VAL A 129 13.64 0.40 9.18
C VAL A 129 14.19 0.70 10.58
N LEU A 130 13.39 0.50 11.63
CA LEU A 130 13.85 0.62 13.02
C LEU A 130 14.56 -0.66 13.44
N THR A 131 15.87 -0.72 13.29
CA THR A 131 16.65 -1.92 13.65
C THR A 131 16.93 -2.04 15.14
N ASP A 132 16.66 -1.00 15.91
CA ASP A 132 16.73 -0.95 17.38
C ASP A 132 15.49 -1.55 18.06
N ILE A 133 14.47 -1.95 17.33
CA ILE A 133 13.26 -2.60 17.83
C ILE A 133 13.16 -3.99 17.21
N SER A 134 13.33 -5.03 18.03
CA SER A 134 13.35 -6.42 17.57
C SER A 134 11.96 -7.05 17.39
N ASP A 135 10.95 -6.58 18.12
CA ASP A 135 9.57 -7.05 17.99
C ASP A 135 8.91 -6.39 16.76
N PRO A 136 8.48 -7.17 15.74
CA PRO A 136 7.91 -6.59 14.51
C PRO A 136 6.63 -5.80 14.76
N HIS A 137 5.79 -6.22 15.71
CA HIS A 137 4.55 -5.51 16.03
C HIS A 137 4.84 -4.13 16.64
N LEU A 138 5.75 -4.08 17.61
CA LEU A 138 6.18 -2.82 18.20
C LEU A 138 6.92 -1.95 17.17
N MET A 139 7.77 -2.53 16.34
CA MET A 139 8.49 -1.82 15.29
C MET A 139 7.53 -1.08 14.35
N ASP A 140 6.45 -1.74 13.91
CA ASP A 140 5.46 -1.14 13.01
C ASP A 140 4.72 0.02 13.70
N ILE A 141 4.30 -0.16 14.96
CA ILE A 141 3.63 0.89 15.74
C ILE A 141 4.57 2.07 15.96
N TYR A 142 5.81 1.83 16.45
CA TYR A 142 6.78 2.90 16.67
C TYR A 142 7.15 3.62 15.38
N THR A 143 7.24 2.91 14.26
CA THR A 143 7.45 3.53 12.93
C THR A 143 6.37 4.56 12.63
N ALA A 144 5.10 4.21 12.86
CA ALA A 144 3.99 5.13 12.64
C ALA A 144 4.00 6.29 13.63
N VAL A 145 4.15 6.01 14.92
CA VAL A 145 4.16 7.03 15.99
C VAL A 145 5.29 8.04 15.77
N ILE A 146 6.50 7.57 15.52
CA ILE A 146 7.66 8.45 15.26
C ILE A 146 7.40 9.32 14.02
N SER A 147 6.91 8.72 12.94
CA SER A 147 6.61 9.46 11.71
C SER A 147 5.54 10.53 11.95
N LEU A 148 4.41 10.15 12.55
CA LEU A 148 3.31 11.06 12.85
C LEU A 148 3.68 12.16 13.85
N SER A 149 4.63 11.93 14.75
CA SER A 149 5.10 12.95 15.70
C SER A 149 6.06 13.98 15.08
N ALA A 150 6.58 13.71 13.89
CA ALA A 150 7.65 14.47 13.28
C ALA A 150 7.27 15.22 11.99
N THR A 151 6.12 14.93 11.41
CA THR A 151 5.59 15.63 10.23
C THR A 151 4.08 15.78 10.28
N ASN A 152 3.57 16.91 9.78
CA ASN A 152 2.13 17.12 9.56
C ASN A 152 1.65 16.54 8.22
N LYS A 153 2.55 16.16 7.33
CA LYS A 153 2.24 15.60 6.01
C LYS A 153 1.59 14.22 6.12
N HIS A 154 0.92 13.80 5.06
CA HIS A 154 0.37 12.45 5.00
C HIS A 154 1.48 11.40 5.19
N VAL A 155 1.28 10.46 6.10
CA VAL A 155 2.24 9.40 6.39
C VAL A 155 1.83 8.11 5.69
N MET A 156 2.78 7.49 4.97
CA MET A 156 2.64 6.16 4.39
C MET A 156 3.59 5.20 5.11
N THR A 157 3.07 4.10 5.61
CA THR A 157 3.86 3.04 6.25
C THR A 157 3.39 1.67 5.78
N SER A 158 3.90 0.62 6.37
CA SER A 158 3.44 -0.76 6.18
C SER A 158 3.43 -1.47 7.51
N VAL A 159 2.68 -2.55 7.61
CA VAL A 159 2.69 -3.45 8.76
C VAL A 159 2.95 -4.88 8.28
N ALA A 160 3.69 -5.63 9.08
CA ALA A 160 4.06 -7.01 8.78
C ALA A 160 2.92 -7.99 9.09
N ASN A 161 2.01 -7.64 10.01
CA ASN A 161 0.96 -8.54 10.48
C ASN A 161 -0.38 -7.80 10.61
N TYR A 162 -1.47 -8.45 10.16
CA TYR A 162 -2.82 -7.87 10.20
C TYR A 162 -3.30 -7.50 11.63
N LYS A 163 -2.81 -8.20 12.67
CA LYS A 163 -3.16 -7.90 14.08
C LYS A 163 -2.66 -6.52 14.52
N THR A 164 -1.59 -6.01 13.91
CA THR A 164 -1.05 -4.68 14.18
C THR A 164 -1.97 -3.56 13.69
N VAL A 165 -2.80 -3.81 12.68
CA VAL A 165 -3.68 -2.79 12.07
C VAL A 165 -4.62 -2.18 13.08
N LYS A 166 -5.19 -2.98 14.00
CA LYS A 166 -6.08 -2.47 15.06
C LYS A 166 -5.36 -1.47 15.98
N SER A 167 -4.20 -1.85 16.50
CA SER A 167 -3.43 -0.98 17.40
C SER A 167 -2.97 0.31 16.70
N LEU A 168 -2.61 0.20 15.41
CA LEU A 168 -2.27 1.37 14.60
C LEU A 168 -3.47 2.30 14.40
N ALA A 169 -4.66 1.74 14.15
CA ALA A 169 -5.90 2.52 14.05
C ALA A 169 -6.22 3.25 15.36
N GLU A 170 -6.07 2.58 16.50
CA GLU A 170 -6.28 3.19 17.82
C GLU A 170 -5.34 4.39 18.06
N VAL A 171 -4.07 4.29 17.65
CA VAL A 171 -3.13 5.42 17.66
C VAL A 171 -3.64 6.56 16.78
N CYS A 172 -4.06 6.26 15.55
CA CYS A 172 -4.60 7.27 14.64
C CYS A 172 -5.87 7.92 15.17
N TYR A 173 -6.77 7.16 15.80
CA TYR A 173 -7.99 7.68 16.43
C TYR A 173 -7.68 8.62 17.58
N LEU A 174 -6.69 8.27 18.41
CA LEU A 174 -6.25 9.13 19.50
C LEU A 174 -5.74 10.48 18.98
N ILE A 175 -4.87 10.46 17.95
CA ILE A 175 -4.33 11.67 17.33
C ILE A 175 -5.44 12.51 16.65
N ALA A 176 -6.39 11.86 15.99
CA ALA A 176 -7.49 12.53 15.28
C ALA A 176 -8.53 13.14 16.22
N GLY A 177 -8.60 12.69 17.48
CA GLY A 177 -9.66 13.01 18.43
C GLY A 177 -10.91 12.14 18.29
N GLY A 178 -10.77 10.93 17.75
CA GLY A 178 -11.79 9.89 17.64
C GLY A 178 -11.81 9.17 16.29
N GLU A 179 -12.48 8.01 16.25
CA GLU A 179 -12.62 7.17 15.06
C GLU A 179 -13.27 7.92 13.89
N ASP A 180 -14.42 8.58 14.14
CA ASP A 180 -15.13 9.32 13.10
C ASP A 180 -14.32 10.47 12.52
N ALA A 181 -13.49 11.13 13.35
CA ALA A 181 -12.62 12.19 12.90
C ALA A 181 -11.52 11.67 11.97
N PHE A 182 -10.90 10.54 12.32
CA PHE A 182 -9.92 9.88 11.47
C PHE A 182 -10.52 9.39 10.15
N ARG A 183 -11.68 8.71 10.18
CA ARG A 183 -12.35 8.20 8.99
C ARG A 183 -12.72 9.29 7.97
N ARG A 184 -13.06 10.50 8.45
CA ARG A 184 -13.32 11.65 7.56
C ARG A 184 -12.06 12.22 6.92
N SER A 185 -10.93 12.16 7.62
CA SER A 185 -9.67 12.78 7.17
C SER A 185 -8.47 11.91 7.56
N PRO A 186 -8.32 10.73 6.94
CA PRO A 186 -7.24 9.82 7.29
C PRO A 186 -5.89 10.36 6.82
N PHE A 187 -4.99 10.64 7.76
CA PHE A 187 -3.66 11.20 7.54
C PHE A 187 -2.56 10.14 7.49
N LEU A 188 -2.94 8.88 7.60
CA LEU A 188 -2.04 7.73 7.46
C LEU A 188 -2.65 6.72 6.50
N SER A 189 -1.82 6.12 5.64
CA SER A 189 -2.17 5.01 4.76
C SER A 189 -1.15 3.87 4.86
N LEU A 190 -1.57 2.66 4.49
CA LEU A 190 -0.71 1.49 4.44
C LEU A 190 -0.34 1.13 3.00
N ASN A 191 0.97 0.92 2.76
CA ASN A 191 1.50 0.34 1.54
C ASN A 191 1.49 -1.18 1.66
N ILE A 192 0.80 -1.85 0.75
CA ILE A 192 0.60 -3.30 0.82
C ILE A 192 0.95 -3.93 -0.52
N ASN A 193 1.88 -4.86 -0.50
CA ASN A 193 2.23 -5.71 -1.64
C ASN A 193 1.42 -7.02 -1.51
N PHE A 194 0.26 -7.08 -2.14
CA PHE A 194 -0.67 -8.19 -1.96
C PHE A 194 -0.57 -9.28 -3.03
N ILE A 195 0.13 -9.01 -4.14
CA ILE A 195 0.39 -9.99 -5.18
C ILE A 195 1.87 -10.33 -5.19
N ILE A 196 2.18 -11.60 -4.99
CA ILE A 196 3.50 -12.17 -5.18
C ILE A 196 3.58 -12.70 -6.61
N PRO A 197 4.45 -12.16 -7.48
CA PRO A 197 4.63 -12.67 -8.83
C PRO A 197 5.07 -14.14 -8.85
N PRO A 198 4.58 -14.95 -9.79
CA PRO A 198 3.58 -14.65 -10.80
C PRO A 198 2.15 -15.01 -10.36
N LEU A 199 1.32 -14.05 -10.01
CA LEU A 199 -0.12 -14.23 -9.76
C LEU A 199 -0.45 -15.15 -8.55
N ARG A 200 0.17 -14.89 -7.40
CA ARG A 200 -0.17 -15.49 -6.12
C ARG A 200 -0.59 -14.42 -5.15
N LEU A 201 -1.76 -14.54 -4.52
CA LEU A 201 -2.17 -13.62 -3.47
C LEU A 201 -1.45 -13.95 -2.17
N ASP A 202 -0.85 -12.95 -1.53
CA ASP A 202 -0.29 -13.09 -0.19
C ASP A 202 -1.41 -13.05 0.84
N ALA A 203 -1.58 -14.12 1.59
CA ALA A 203 -2.68 -14.27 2.53
C ALA A 203 -2.62 -13.24 3.67
N GLU A 204 -1.42 -12.98 4.22
CA GLU A 204 -1.21 -12.01 5.29
C GLU A 204 -1.45 -10.58 4.81
N ALA A 205 -0.91 -10.22 3.65
CA ALA A 205 -1.11 -8.91 3.04
C ALA A 205 -2.60 -8.65 2.72
N CYS A 206 -3.34 -9.65 2.25
CA CYS A 206 -4.77 -9.55 2.02
C CYS A 206 -5.56 -9.38 3.33
N GLU A 207 -5.16 -10.03 4.42
CA GLU A 207 -5.75 -9.81 5.75
C GLU A 207 -5.44 -8.41 6.29
N VAL A 208 -4.21 -7.90 6.10
CA VAL A 208 -3.85 -6.50 6.41
C VAL A 208 -4.77 -5.54 5.64
N MET A 209 -4.99 -5.79 4.35
CA MET A 209 -5.88 -4.97 3.52
C MET A 209 -7.32 -5.00 4.05
N ARG A 210 -7.84 -6.18 4.38
CA ARG A 210 -9.19 -6.36 4.94
C ARG A 210 -9.37 -5.61 6.26
N GLU A 211 -8.43 -5.77 7.19
CA GLU A 211 -8.48 -5.07 8.48
C GLU A 211 -8.30 -3.54 8.29
N SER A 212 -7.47 -3.10 7.35
CA SER A 212 -7.31 -1.67 7.04
C SER A 212 -8.63 -1.03 6.61
N VAL A 213 -9.37 -1.67 5.72
CA VAL A 213 -10.71 -1.21 5.28
C VAL A 213 -11.66 -1.14 6.47
N LYS A 214 -11.68 -2.16 7.33
CA LYS A 214 -12.53 -2.22 8.53
C LYS A 214 -12.28 -1.04 9.47
N TYR A 215 -11.03 -0.65 9.66
CA TYR A 215 -10.64 0.47 10.54
C TYR A 215 -10.54 1.82 9.81
N GLY A 216 -10.90 1.89 8.53
CA GLY A 216 -10.90 3.14 7.77
C GLY A 216 -9.51 3.67 7.43
N ILE A 217 -8.49 2.81 7.40
CA ILE A 217 -7.15 3.17 6.97
C ILE A 217 -7.05 3.00 5.45
N PRO A 218 -6.74 4.05 4.68
CA PRO A 218 -6.51 3.93 3.25
C PRO A 218 -5.37 2.98 2.92
N VAL A 219 -5.50 2.26 1.80
CA VAL A 219 -4.51 1.29 1.34
C VAL A 219 -3.98 1.71 -0.02
N MET A 220 -2.66 1.75 -0.14
CA MET A 220 -1.95 1.78 -1.41
C MET A 220 -1.57 0.35 -1.78
N ALA A 221 -2.33 -0.24 -2.69
CA ALA A 221 -2.10 -1.59 -3.18
C ALA A 221 -0.99 -1.58 -4.23
N ASN A 222 0.09 -2.30 -3.98
CA ASN A 222 1.26 -2.37 -4.84
C ASN A 222 1.50 -3.78 -5.35
N VAL A 223 2.09 -3.86 -6.53
CA VAL A 223 2.64 -5.10 -7.10
C VAL A 223 4.02 -4.79 -7.68
N PHE A 224 5.02 -5.59 -7.36
CA PHE A 224 6.36 -5.45 -7.89
C PHE A 224 6.70 -6.60 -8.84
N GLY A 225 6.45 -6.39 -10.13
CA GLY A 225 6.88 -7.29 -11.19
C GLY A 225 8.23 -6.86 -11.78
N GLN A 226 9.20 -7.75 -11.77
CA GLN A 226 10.50 -7.52 -12.42
C GLN A 226 10.44 -8.04 -13.86
N ARG A 227 10.44 -7.12 -14.83
CA ARG A 227 10.37 -7.48 -16.25
C ARG A 227 11.50 -8.43 -16.67
N GLY A 228 11.11 -9.57 -17.23
CA GLY A 228 12.06 -10.62 -17.65
C GLY A 228 12.53 -11.56 -16.55
N ALA A 229 12.14 -11.32 -15.28
CA ALA A 229 12.44 -12.20 -14.15
C ALA A 229 11.15 -12.75 -13.51
N SER A 230 10.35 -11.90 -12.85
CA SER A 230 9.10 -12.29 -12.21
C SER A 230 7.85 -11.80 -12.95
N SER A 231 8.03 -11.08 -14.06
CA SER A 231 6.96 -10.68 -14.98
C SER A 231 7.41 -10.84 -16.43
N PRO A 232 6.47 -10.83 -17.41
CA PRO A 232 6.79 -10.99 -18.82
C PRO A 232 7.83 -10.02 -19.35
N VAL A 233 8.56 -10.42 -20.41
CA VAL A 233 9.61 -9.60 -21.05
C VAL A 233 9.02 -8.36 -21.73
N SER A 234 7.81 -8.45 -22.29
CA SER A 234 7.15 -7.31 -22.94
C SER A 234 6.66 -6.29 -21.91
N ILE A 235 6.71 -5.01 -22.26
CA ILE A 235 6.19 -3.92 -21.41
C ILE A 235 4.69 -4.12 -21.16
N VAL A 236 3.92 -4.37 -22.22
CA VAL A 236 2.46 -4.60 -22.11
C VAL A 236 2.16 -5.79 -21.19
N GLY A 237 2.85 -6.93 -21.39
CA GLY A 237 2.66 -8.11 -20.55
C GLY A 237 3.02 -7.86 -19.08
N SER A 238 4.09 -7.09 -18.80
CA SER A 238 4.44 -6.71 -17.45
C SER A 238 3.34 -5.83 -16.80
N VAL A 239 2.84 -4.84 -17.53
CA VAL A 239 1.76 -3.96 -17.04
C VAL A 239 0.46 -4.74 -16.81
N CYS A 240 0.13 -5.70 -17.67
CA CYS A 240 -1.06 -6.54 -17.47
C CYS A 240 -0.98 -7.43 -16.22
N GLN A 241 0.23 -7.84 -15.83
CA GLN A 241 0.43 -8.70 -14.66
C GLN A 241 0.50 -7.91 -13.34
N THR A 242 0.91 -6.64 -13.38
CA THR A 242 0.97 -5.75 -12.20
C THR A 242 -0.29 -4.94 -11.99
#